data_555ee7a88430ecb14986374a9eb50bc9
#
_entry.id   555ee7a88430ecb14986374a9eb50bc9
#
_cell.length_a   1.000
_cell.length_b   1.000
_cell.length_c   1.000
_cell.angle_alpha   90.00
_cell.angle_beta   90.00
_cell.angle_gamma   90.00
#
_symmetry.space_group_name_H-M   'P 1'
#
loop_
_entity.id
_entity.type
_entity.pdbx_description
1 polymer ?
#
loop_
_entity_poly.entity_id
_entity_poly.type
_entity_poly.pdbx_seq_one_letter_code
_entity_poly.pdbx_strand_id
1 'polypeptide(L)' 'MVTDNPTVGELVDGLGVTGDPLEDGELVESAIVLLKAVDAEGRAGLLIATSAHMDWITQLGIIEAARCIIQSAAAEGT' A
#
# COMPACT_ATOMS: atom_id res chain seq x y z
N MET A 1 -29.39 9.22 -0.61
CA MET A 1 -28.12 9.65 -0.03
C MET A 1 -26.97 8.92 -0.69
N VAL A 2 -26.00 9.64 -1.02
CA VAL A 2 -24.81 9.02 -1.60
C VAL A 2 -23.88 8.61 -0.48
N THR A 3 -23.47 7.37 -0.53
CA THR A 3 -22.46 6.90 0.39
C THR A 3 -21.14 6.99 -0.35
N ASP A 4 -20.34 7.97 -0.02
CA ASP A 4 -19.05 8.12 -0.67
C ASP A 4 -18.08 7.16 -0.05
N ASN A 5 -17.45 6.35 -0.89
CA ASN A 5 -16.36 5.53 -0.41
C ASN A 5 -15.18 6.45 -0.11
N PRO A 6 -14.54 6.29 1.02
CA PRO A 6 -13.35 7.08 1.29
C PRO A 6 -12.27 6.76 0.29
N THR A 7 -11.46 7.73 -0.05
CA THR A 7 -10.29 7.49 -0.88
C THR A 7 -9.26 6.75 -0.04
N VAL A 8 -8.33 6.08 -0.73
CA VAL A 8 -7.26 5.39 -0.02
C VAL A 8 -6.43 6.38 0.80
N GLY A 9 -6.22 7.59 0.26
CA GLY A 9 -5.52 8.63 0.99
C GLY A 9 -6.19 8.95 2.32
N GLU A 10 -7.51 9.06 2.33
CA GLU A 10 -8.25 9.34 3.55
C GLU A 10 -8.10 8.20 4.56
N LEU A 11 -8.10 6.97 4.09
CA LEU A 11 -7.94 5.81 4.97
C LEU A 11 -6.56 5.78 5.62
N VAL A 12 -5.51 6.07 4.85
CA VAL A 12 -4.15 6.01 5.40
C VAL A 12 -3.78 7.25 6.20
N ASP A 13 -4.42 8.39 5.94
CA ASP A 13 -4.13 9.60 6.71
C ASP A 13 -4.31 9.40 8.20
N GLY A 14 -5.30 8.62 8.58
CA GLY A 14 -5.55 8.35 9.99
C GLY A 14 -4.57 7.40 10.63
N LEU A 15 -3.71 6.76 9.84
CA LEU A 15 -2.78 5.77 10.33
C LEU A 15 -1.35 6.28 10.51
N GLY A 16 -1.11 7.55 10.16
CA GLY A 16 0.21 8.13 10.32
C GLY A 16 1.27 7.55 9.40
N VAL A 17 0.86 7.15 8.20
CA VAL A 17 1.80 6.59 7.22
C VAL A 17 2.72 7.67 6.69
N THR A 18 4.01 7.46 6.80
CA THR A 18 5.00 8.40 6.30
C THR A 18 6.04 7.66 5.46
N GLY A 19 6.77 8.40 4.69
CA GLY A 19 7.84 7.85 3.87
C GLY A 19 8.90 8.90 3.65
N ASP A 20 9.99 8.49 3.05
CA ASP A 20 11.06 9.41 2.72
C ASP A 20 10.58 10.35 1.61
N PRO A 21 11.01 11.62 1.64
CA PRO A 21 10.65 12.53 0.56
C PRO A 21 11.29 12.09 -0.75
N LEU A 22 10.64 12.45 -1.85
CA LEU A 22 11.20 12.18 -3.17
C LEU A 22 12.40 13.08 -3.41
N GLU A 23 13.38 12.56 -4.12
CA GLU A 23 14.50 13.37 -4.55
C GLU A 23 14.15 14.18 -5.79
N ASP A 24 14.96 15.19 -6.08
CA ASP A 24 14.73 16.02 -7.26
C ASP A 24 14.70 15.15 -8.51
N GLY A 25 13.68 15.34 -9.32
CA GLY A 25 13.53 14.58 -10.56
C GLY A 25 12.80 13.26 -10.41
N GLU A 26 12.53 12.83 -9.20
CA GLU A 26 11.76 11.60 -8.98
C GLU A 26 10.28 11.88 -9.11
N LEU A 27 9.55 10.91 -9.69
CA LEU A 27 8.11 10.97 -9.82
C LEU A 27 7.51 9.65 -9.36
N VAL A 28 6.36 9.73 -8.73
CA VAL A 28 5.61 8.50 -8.42
C VAL A 28 4.82 8.13 -9.67
N GLU A 29 5.19 7.03 -10.29
CA GLU A 29 4.51 6.57 -11.51
C GLU A 29 3.32 5.69 -11.20
N SER A 30 3.46 4.82 -10.23
CA SER A 30 2.44 3.82 -9.90
C SER A 30 2.44 3.57 -8.42
N ALA A 31 1.32 3.08 -7.92
CA ALA A 31 1.21 2.78 -6.50
C ALA A 31 0.33 1.57 -6.26
N ILE A 32 0.73 0.76 -5.29
CA ILE A 32 -0.10 -0.29 -4.73
C ILE A 32 -0.17 -0.03 -3.24
N VAL A 33 -1.37 -0.01 -2.71
CA VAL A 33 -1.57 0.19 -1.27
C VAL A 33 -2.21 -1.07 -0.70
N LEU A 34 -1.57 -1.63 0.31
CA LEU A 34 -2.03 -2.81 1.00
C LEU A 34 -2.48 -2.41 2.40
N LEU A 35 -3.73 -2.71 2.72
CA LEU A 35 -4.29 -2.37 4.02
C LEU A 35 -4.77 -3.62 4.71
N LYS A 36 -4.38 -3.80 5.96
CA LYS A 36 -4.94 -4.85 6.79
C LYS A 36 -6.17 -4.30 7.47
N ALA A 37 -7.30 -4.93 7.26
CA ALA A 37 -8.56 -4.52 7.87
C ALA A 37 -9.04 -5.62 8.79
N VAL A 38 -9.70 -5.23 9.87
CA VAL A 38 -10.25 -6.18 10.84
C VAL A 38 -11.76 -5.90 10.93
N ASP A 39 -12.56 -6.95 10.75
CA ASP A 39 -14.01 -6.78 10.80
C ASP A 39 -14.53 -6.78 12.25
N ALA A 40 -15.85 -6.65 12.38
CA ALA A 40 -16.47 -6.54 13.70
C ALA A 40 -16.27 -7.80 14.55
N GLU A 41 -16.02 -8.94 13.93
CA GLU A 41 -15.77 -10.21 14.63
C GLU A 41 -14.28 -10.44 14.89
N GLY A 42 -13.42 -9.48 14.54
CA GLY A 42 -12.00 -9.62 14.77
C GLY A 42 -11.24 -10.36 13.67
N ARG A 43 -11.89 -10.66 12.56
CA ARG A 43 -11.24 -11.37 11.47
C ARG A 43 -10.48 -10.38 10.58
N ALA A 44 -9.28 -10.75 10.24
CA ALA A 44 -8.42 -9.89 9.43
C ALA A 44 -8.60 -10.18 7.94
N GLY A 45 -8.53 -9.13 7.15
CA GLY A 45 -8.55 -9.22 5.70
C GLY A 45 -7.55 -8.27 5.11
N LEU A 46 -7.28 -8.44 3.84
CA LEU A 46 -6.34 -7.60 3.12
C LEU A 46 -7.07 -6.84 2.03
N LEU A 47 -6.96 -5.52 2.06
CA LEU A 47 -7.46 -4.67 1.00
C LEU A 47 -6.29 -4.28 0.11
N ILE A 48 -6.49 -4.38 -1.19
CA ILE A 48 -5.46 -4.04 -2.15
C ILE A 48 -6.02 -2.98 -3.10
N ALA A 49 -5.35 -1.85 -3.15
CA ALA A 49 -5.73 -0.76 -4.04
C ALA A 49 -4.55 -0.44 -4.95
N THR A 50 -4.84 -0.25 -6.23
CA THR A 50 -3.80 0.03 -7.21
C THR A 50 -4.13 1.31 -7.96
N SER A 51 -3.08 1.96 -8.48
CA SER A 51 -3.27 3.10 -9.36
C SER A 51 -3.96 2.64 -10.65
N ALA A 52 -4.61 3.60 -11.33
CA ALA A 52 -5.36 3.30 -12.55
C ALA A 52 -4.43 2.72 -13.62
N HIS A 53 -4.97 1.81 -14.40
CA HIS A 53 -4.30 1.25 -15.58
C HIS A 53 -3.04 0.45 -15.29
N MET A 54 -2.89 -0.02 -14.05
CA MET A 54 -1.76 -0.88 -13.72
C MET A 54 -2.03 -2.29 -14.22
N ASP A 55 -1.12 -2.84 -15.01
CA ASP A 55 -1.27 -4.21 -15.48
C ASP A 55 -0.84 -5.19 -14.39
N TRP A 56 -1.22 -6.45 -14.57
CA TRP A 56 -0.95 -7.46 -13.54
C TRP A 56 0.52 -7.81 -13.43
N ILE A 57 1.27 -7.68 -14.52
CA ILE A 57 2.70 -7.98 -14.52
C ILE A 57 3.44 -6.95 -13.65
N THR A 58 3.12 -5.67 -13.84
CA THR A 58 3.68 -4.61 -13.02
C THR A 58 3.28 -4.78 -11.57
N GLN A 59 2.02 -5.13 -11.32
CA GLN A 59 1.51 -5.34 -9.97
C GLN A 59 2.28 -6.45 -9.26
N LEU A 60 2.47 -7.59 -9.92
CA LEU A 60 3.23 -8.70 -9.33
C LEU A 60 4.68 -8.31 -9.07
N GLY A 61 5.29 -7.56 -10.00
CA GLY A 61 6.68 -7.13 -9.85
C GLY A 61 6.87 -6.23 -8.65
N ILE A 62 5.97 -5.27 -8.46
CA ILE A 62 6.05 -4.34 -7.33
C ILE A 62 5.86 -5.09 -6.01
N ILE A 63 4.87 -5.99 -5.97
CA ILE A 63 4.61 -6.77 -4.76
C ILE A 63 5.78 -7.67 -4.41
N GLU A 64 6.37 -8.32 -5.41
CA GLU A 64 7.51 -9.19 -5.15
C GLU A 64 8.72 -8.39 -4.67
N ALA A 65 8.97 -7.23 -5.24
CA ALA A 65 10.05 -6.37 -4.79
C ALA A 65 9.82 -5.91 -3.36
N ALA A 66 8.59 -5.54 -3.04
CA ALA A 66 8.23 -5.12 -1.69
C ALA A 66 8.44 -6.25 -0.69
N ARG A 67 8.03 -7.47 -1.06
CA ARG A 67 8.21 -8.64 -0.20
C ARG A 67 9.68 -8.85 0.13
N CYS A 68 10.54 -8.76 -0.88
CA CYS A 68 11.98 -8.95 -0.68
C CYS A 68 12.57 -7.88 0.24
N ILE A 69 12.15 -6.62 0.07
CA ILE A 69 12.63 -5.52 0.90
C ILE A 69 12.21 -5.73 2.35
N ILE A 70 10.94 -6.10 2.56
CA ILE A 70 10.42 -6.30 3.91
C ILE A 70 11.11 -7.47 4.59
N GLN A 71 11.34 -8.57 3.86
CA GLN A 71 12.02 -9.73 4.43
C GLN A 71 13.46 -9.41 4.80
N SER A 72 14.16 -8.64 3.97
CA SER A 72 15.53 -8.22 4.28
C SER A 72 15.58 -7.34 5.52
N ALA A 73 14.66 -6.41 5.63
CA ALA A 73 14.59 -5.54 6.79
C ALA A 73 14.29 -6.34 8.07
N ALA A 74 13.38 -7.31 7.98
CA ALA A 74 13.04 -8.15 9.12
C ALA A 74 14.24 -8.98 9.57
N ALA A 75 15.01 -9.51 8.63
CA ALA A 75 16.19 -10.30 8.96
C ALA A 75 17.27 -9.45 9.63
N GLU A 76 17.43 -8.20 9.20
CA GLU A 76 18.41 -7.30 9.80
C GLU A 76 17.97 -6.77 11.15
N GLY A 77 16.67 -6.68 11.36
CA GLY A 77 16.12 -6.12 12.59
C GLY A 77 16.03 -7.08 13.77
N THR A 78 16.42 -8.31 13.59
CA THR A 78 16.34 -9.30 14.69
C THR A 78 17.65 -9.48 15.42
#